data_a0cb84ddb8f27a4133cce7f7a6b94c0e
#
_entry.id   a0cb84ddb8f27a4133cce7f7a6b94c0e
#
_cell.length_a   1.000
_cell.length_b   1.000
_cell.length_c   1.000
_cell.angle_alpha   90.00
_cell.angle_beta   90.00
_cell.angle_gamma   90.00
#
_symmetry.space_group_name_H-M   'P 1'
#
loop_
_entity.id
_entity.type
_entity.pdbx_description
1 polymer ?
#
loop_
_entity_poly.entity_id
_entity_poly.type
_entity_poly.pdbx_seq_one_letter_code
_entity_poly.pdbx_strand_id
1 'polypeptide(L)'
;MGLSDMARTMATADVLRRCLDRWQDWQLATPLDSPPKMGALIAQGSGHSVYGIASTPQLIGRIRHQSTRLTDEAFSQELIIWSLAAQNGLAPRIVYADEKEQAVICERADTAAQAASGEALGTLCRRIYALPGVSHQLTLASDIEHYLKRLPAHLADPWRAAMHAGNAETALAALAADTLYLCHNDLTPGNLMSHGDQLIAIDWEYAAMGSRYFDVAIACEALPDSERGIMMRQVFGDALDDELMTAGKQIAGLVTALWQCCFAIDEAPSPAEWLGSSGY
;
A
#
# COMPACT_ATOMS: atom_id res chain seq x y z
N MET A 1 21.00 10.85 -10.82
CA MET A 1 19.76 10.49 -11.58
C MET A 1 20.21 9.83 -12.88
N GLY A 2 19.92 8.55 -13.07
CA GLY A 2 20.33 7.78 -14.26
C GLY A 2 19.49 8.15 -15.49
N LEU A 3 19.96 7.77 -16.70
CA LEU A 3 19.23 8.03 -17.95
C LEU A 3 17.81 7.43 -17.94
N SER A 4 17.64 6.27 -17.29
CA SER A 4 16.33 5.62 -17.13
C SER A 4 15.37 6.43 -16.23
N ASP A 5 15.88 7.08 -15.19
CA ASP A 5 15.08 7.91 -14.28
C ASP A 5 14.63 9.20 -14.96
N MET A 6 15.50 9.81 -15.76
CA MET A 6 15.13 10.98 -16.56
C MET A 6 14.03 10.66 -17.58
N ALA A 7 14.17 9.56 -18.31
CA ALA A 7 13.14 9.13 -19.27
C ALA A 7 11.79 8.85 -18.58
N ARG A 8 11.81 8.20 -17.41
CA ARG A 8 10.62 7.92 -16.60
C ARG A 8 9.95 9.22 -16.12
N THR A 9 10.73 10.15 -15.59
CA THR A 9 10.24 11.46 -15.14
C THR A 9 9.61 12.25 -16.29
N MET A 10 10.23 12.25 -17.48
CA MET A 10 9.65 12.91 -18.65
C MET A 10 8.32 12.28 -19.07
N ALA A 11 8.23 10.95 -19.13
CA ALA A 11 7.02 10.26 -19.53
C ALA A 11 5.87 10.53 -18.54
N THR A 12 6.12 10.48 -17.23
CA THR A 12 5.09 10.77 -16.22
C THR A 12 4.69 12.25 -16.18
N ALA A 13 5.62 13.16 -16.45
CA ALA A 13 5.30 14.58 -16.58
C ALA A 13 4.38 14.87 -17.78
N ASP A 14 4.56 14.16 -18.91
CA ASP A 14 3.69 14.31 -20.07
C ASP A 14 2.28 13.76 -19.80
N VAL A 15 2.15 12.66 -19.06
CA VAL A 15 0.84 12.17 -18.58
C VAL A 15 0.18 13.23 -17.71
N LEU A 16 0.90 13.79 -16.73
CA LEU A 16 0.35 14.82 -15.87
C LEU A 16 -0.14 16.03 -16.66
N ARG A 17 0.61 16.51 -17.66
CA ARG A 17 0.17 17.64 -18.52
C ARG A 17 -1.18 17.34 -19.16
N ARG A 18 -1.38 16.14 -19.72
CA ARG A 18 -2.69 15.74 -20.28
C ARG A 18 -3.81 15.73 -19.25
N CYS A 19 -3.54 15.33 -18.01
CA CYS A 19 -4.52 15.43 -16.92
C CYS A 19 -4.82 16.88 -16.55
N LEU A 20 -3.81 17.76 -16.55
CA LEU A 20 -3.97 19.20 -16.29
C LEU A 20 -4.81 19.89 -17.38
N ASP A 21 -4.66 19.49 -18.65
CA ASP A 21 -5.46 20.03 -19.75
C ASP A 21 -6.97 19.70 -19.59
N ARG A 22 -7.30 18.70 -18.77
CA ARG A 22 -8.67 18.28 -18.45
C ARG A 22 -9.19 18.82 -17.12
N TRP A 23 -8.60 19.86 -16.59
CA TRP A 23 -8.94 20.42 -15.27
C TRP A 23 -10.42 20.79 -15.07
N GLN A 24 -11.14 21.06 -16.15
CA GLN A 24 -12.58 21.37 -16.11
C GLN A 24 -13.45 20.14 -15.75
N ASP A 25 -12.91 18.94 -15.95
CA ASP A 25 -13.57 17.67 -15.59
C ASP A 25 -13.35 17.31 -14.11
N TRP A 26 -12.53 18.08 -13.37
CA TRP A 26 -12.17 17.75 -12.00
C TRP A 26 -13.30 18.00 -11.01
N GLN A 27 -13.55 17.05 -10.14
CA GLN A 27 -14.62 17.10 -9.14
C GLN A 27 -14.16 17.84 -7.88
N LEU A 28 -14.06 19.15 -7.97
CA LEU A 28 -13.70 20.03 -6.87
C LEU A 28 -14.96 20.65 -6.22
N ALA A 29 -14.92 20.85 -4.91
CA ALA A 29 -16.01 21.56 -4.19
C ALA A 29 -16.16 23.00 -4.68
N THR A 30 -15.06 23.66 -5.01
CA THR A 30 -15.01 24.94 -5.67
C THR A 30 -14.22 24.78 -6.97
N PRO A 31 -14.81 24.99 -8.14
CA PRO A 31 -14.08 24.92 -9.41
C PRO A 31 -12.89 25.89 -9.43
N LEU A 32 -11.85 25.54 -10.19
CA LEU A 32 -10.71 26.42 -10.40
C LEU A 32 -11.11 27.56 -11.34
N ASP A 33 -10.57 28.75 -11.11
CA ASP A 33 -10.81 29.94 -11.96
C ASP A 33 -9.93 29.95 -13.22
N SER A 34 -8.86 29.15 -13.22
CA SER A 34 -7.89 29.09 -14.31
C SER A 34 -7.19 27.72 -14.36
N PRO A 35 -6.60 27.35 -15.51
CA PRO A 35 -5.86 26.10 -15.64
C PRO A 35 -4.76 25.96 -14.57
N PRO A 36 -4.72 24.84 -13.84
CA PRO A 36 -3.67 24.60 -12.85
C PRO A 36 -2.33 24.38 -13.55
N LYS A 37 -1.24 24.64 -12.84
CA LYS A 37 0.12 24.45 -13.36
C LYS A 37 0.80 23.27 -12.68
N MET A 38 1.56 22.52 -13.44
CA MET A 38 2.43 21.49 -12.91
C MET A 38 3.46 22.10 -11.96
N GLY A 39 3.55 21.57 -10.76
CA GLY A 39 4.57 21.90 -9.78
C GLY A 39 5.77 20.97 -9.83
N ALA A 40 6.57 20.97 -8.77
CA ALA A 40 7.74 20.12 -8.66
C ALA A 40 7.37 18.64 -8.49
N LEU A 41 8.29 17.75 -8.91
CA LEU A 41 8.29 16.35 -8.51
C LEU A 41 8.51 16.30 -6.99
N ILE A 42 7.55 15.74 -6.25
CA ILE A 42 7.57 15.63 -4.79
C ILE A 42 8.23 14.33 -4.36
N ALA A 43 7.84 13.23 -5.03
CA ALA A 43 8.33 11.89 -4.71
C ALA A 43 8.37 11.03 -5.98
N GLN A 44 9.29 10.08 -5.99
CA GLN A 44 9.38 9.05 -7.01
C GLN A 44 9.69 7.71 -6.35
N GLY A 45 8.69 6.85 -6.32
CA GLY A 45 8.80 5.48 -5.80
C GLY A 45 9.12 4.46 -6.90
N SER A 46 9.01 3.18 -6.55
CA SER A 46 9.14 2.07 -7.50
C SER A 46 8.01 2.06 -8.55
N GLY A 47 6.78 2.37 -8.14
CA GLY A 47 5.56 2.29 -8.96
C GLY A 47 5.06 3.61 -9.52
N HIS A 48 5.33 4.73 -8.87
CA HIS A 48 4.70 6.02 -9.14
C HIS A 48 5.65 7.19 -9.08
N SER A 49 5.29 8.26 -9.82
CA SER A 49 5.82 9.62 -9.62
C SER A 49 4.72 10.52 -9.10
N VAL A 50 5.03 11.33 -8.09
CA VAL A 50 4.09 12.26 -7.44
C VAL A 50 4.55 13.69 -7.68
N TYR A 51 3.68 14.50 -8.24
CA TYR A 51 3.93 15.90 -8.56
C TYR A 51 3.00 16.82 -7.77
N GLY A 52 3.52 17.95 -7.30
CA GLY A 52 2.68 19.04 -6.84
C GLY A 52 1.91 19.67 -7.97
N ILE A 53 0.74 20.22 -7.67
CA ILE A 53 -0.06 21.01 -8.60
C ILE A 53 -0.26 22.38 -7.96
N ALA A 54 0.10 23.45 -8.70
CA ALA A 54 -0.09 24.80 -8.25
C ALA A 54 -1.57 25.20 -8.41
N SER A 55 -2.31 25.04 -7.33
CA SER A 55 -3.76 25.28 -7.25
C SER A 55 -4.17 25.60 -5.80
N THR A 56 -5.38 26.11 -5.66
CA THR A 56 -6.09 26.20 -4.37
C THR A 56 -7.43 25.49 -4.55
N PRO A 57 -7.72 24.39 -3.85
CA PRO A 57 -6.91 23.74 -2.81
C PRO A 57 -5.59 23.14 -3.31
N GLN A 58 -4.69 22.76 -2.37
CA GLN A 58 -3.45 22.09 -2.74
C GLN A 58 -3.74 20.68 -3.26
N LEU A 59 -3.26 20.39 -4.46
CA LEU A 59 -3.45 19.10 -5.13
C LEU A 59 -2.11 18.48 -5.48
N ILE A 60 -2.14 17.16 -5.67
CA ILE A 60 -1.04 16.39 -6.24
C ILE A 60 -1.53 15.53 -7.40
N GLY A 61 -0.62 15.21 -8.32
CA GLY A 61 -0.82 14.20 -9.35
C GLY A 61 0.05 12.98 -9.05
N ARG A 62 -0.57 11.81 -8.86
CA ARG A 62 0.08 10.50 -8.73
C ARG A 62 -0.01 9.79 -10.07
N ILE A 63 1.12 9.56 -10.71
CA ILE A 63 1.21 9.00 -12.06
C ILE A 63 1.93 7.66 -11.99
N ARG A 64 1.30 6.59 -12.44
CA ARG A 64 1.88 5.25 -12.45
C ARG A 64 2.93 5.11 -13.55
N HIS A 65 4.03 4.42 -13.26
CA HIS A 65 5.06 4.13 -14.24
C HIS A 65 4.56 3.07 -15.24
N GLN A 66 4.99 3.17 -16.50
CA GLN A 66 4.62 2.19 -17.53
C GLN A 66 5.05 0.75 -17.19
N SER A 67 6.20 0.60 -16.51
CA SER A 67 6.73 -0.70 -16.09
C SER A 67 5.94 -1.38 -14.97
N THR A 68 5.09 -0.64 -14.27
CA THR A 68 4.30 -1.11 -13.13
C THR A 68 2.79 -0.95 -13.35
N ARG A 69 2.36 -0.81 -14.60
CA ARG A 69 0.93 -0.70 -14.92
C ARG A 69 0.16 -1.91 -14.41
N LEU A 70 -0.95 -1.62 -13.77
CA LEU A 70 -1.94 -2.63 -13.38
C LEU A 70 -2.80 -3.03 -14.59
N THR A 71 -3.53 -4.13 -14.47
CA THR A 71 -4.68 -4.37 -15.35
C THR A 71 -5.72 -3.27 -15.12
N ASP A 72 -6.57 -3.01 -16.11
CA ASP A 72 -7.62 -1.99 -15.97
C ASP A 72 -8.57 -2.34 -14.81
N GLU A 73 -8.86 -3.62 -14.61
CA GLU A 73 -9.68 -4.10 -13.49
C GLU A 73 -9.01 -3.81 -12.13
N ALA A 74 -7.73 -4.12 -11.97
CA ALA A 74 -7.01 -3.88 -10.71
C ALA A 74 -6.92 -2.38 -10.40
N PHE A 75 -6.69 -1.52 -11.39
CA PHE A 75 -6.69 -0.09 -11.20
C PHE A 75 -8.08 0.46 -10.84
N SER A 76 -9.14 -0.03 -11.50
CA SER A 76 -10.51 0.34 -11.15
C SER A 76 -10.87 -0.08 -9.71
N GLN A 77 -10.41 -1.26 -9.25
CA GLN A 77 -10.59 -1.69 -7.85
C GLN A 77 -9.85 -0.78 -6.88
N GLU A 78 -8.61 -0.40 -7.17
CA GLU A 78 -7.86 0.58 -6.38
C GLU A 78 -8.65 1.89 -6.22
N LEU A 79 -9.19 2.44 -7.33
CA LEU A 79 -9.97 3.69 -7.31
C LEU A 79 -11.26 3.57 -6.48
N ILE A 80 -11.96 2.43 -6.57
CA ILE A 80 -13.17 2.17 -5.79
C ILE A 80 -12.84 2.17 -4.30
N ILE A 81 -11.82 1.41 -3.88
CA ILE A 81 -11.44 1.30 -2.48
C ILE A 81 -10.90 2.63 -1.95
N TRP A 82 -10.02 3.29 -2.70
CA TRP A 82 -9.51 4.60 -2.33
C TRP A 82 -10.64 5.64 -2.17
N SER A 83 -11.60 5.66 -3.11
CA SER A 83 -12.76 6.57 -3.01
C SER A 83 -13.61 6.28 -1.77
N LEU A 84 -13.82 5.00 -1.44
CA LEU A 84 -14.52 4.59 -0.22
C LEU A 84 -13.78 5.05 1.04
N ALA A 85 -12.47 4.86 1.10
CA ALA A 85 -11.63 5.31 2.20
C ALA A 85 -11.67 6.84 2.34
N ALA A 86 -11.57 7.58 1.23
CA ALA A 86 -11.62 9.04 1.20
C ALA A 86 -12.96 9.59 1.71
N GLN A 87 -14.08 8.97 1.34
CA GLN A 87 -15.42 9.35 1.83
C GLN A 87 -15.55 9.18 3.36
N ASN A 88 -14.73 8.32 3.96
CA ASN A 88 -14.69 8.08 5.39
C ASN A 88 -13.54 8.81 6.11
N GLY A 89 -12.84 9.72 5.41
CA GLY A 89 -11.72 10.49 5.98
C GLY A 89 -10.51 9.65 6.33
N LEU A 90 -10.24 8.57 5.57
CA LEU A 90 -9.11 7.66 5.77
C LEU A 90 -8.05 7.79 4.68
N ALA A 91 -8.35 8.54 3.62
CA ALA A 91 -7.48 8.78 2.47
C ALA A 91 -7.70 10.19 1.90
N PRO A 92 -6.75 10.76 1.16
CA PRO A 92 -6.95 11.98 0.40
C PRO A 92 -8.07 11.82 -0.63
N ARG A 93 -8.89 12.86 -0.83
CA ARG A 93 -10.00 12.81 -1.77
C ARG A 93 -9.48 12.85 -3.22
N ILE A 94 -9.92 11.90 -4.03
CA ILE A 94 -9.70 11.89 -5.48
C ILE A 94 -10.57 12.98 -6.10
N VAL A 95 -9.99 13.83 -6.93
CA VAL A 95 -10.72 14.86 -7.69
C VAL A 95 -10.80 14.56 -9.18
N TYR A 96 -9.86 13.74 -9.69
CA TYR A 96 -9.87 13.28 -11.07
C TYR A 96 -9.05 11.99 -11.19
N ALA A 97 -9.49 11.06 -12.01
CA ALA A 97 -8.73 9.88 -12.38
C ALA A 97 -8.79 9.67 -13.90
N ASP A 98 -7.66 9.32 -14.49
CA ASP A 98 -7.55 8.87 -15.86
C ASP A 98 -7.17 7.39 -15.85
N GLU A 99 -8.15 6.52 -16.07
CA GLU A 99 -7.95 5.07 -16.03
C GLU A 99 -7.00 4.59 -17.13
N LYS A 100 -7.08 5.21 -18.31
CA LYS A 100 -6.22 4.84 -19.45
C LYS A 100 -4.75 5.16 -19.17
N GLU A 101 -4.47 6.29 -18.54
CA GLU A 101 -3.11 6.70 -18.20
C GLU A 101 -2.68 6.19 -16.82
N GLN A 102 -3.61 5.63 -16.02
CA GLN A 102 -3.44 5.25 -14.63
C GLN A 102 -2.84 6.41 -13.80
N ALA A 103 -3.52 7.54 -13.91
CA ALA A 103 -3.16 8.79 -13.26
C ALA A 103 -4.28 9.25 -12.35
N VAL A 104 -3.93 9.74 -11.16
CA VAL A 104 -4.88 10.25 -10.17
C VAL A 104 -4.48 11.65 -9.76
N ILE A 105 -5.44 12.58 -9.78
CA ILE A 105 -5.31 13.88 -9.12
C ILE A 105 -6.12 13.82 -7.82
N CYS A 106 -5.48 14.12 -6.72
CA CYS A 106 -6.12 14.09 -5.41
C CYS A 106 -5.70 15.28 -4.54
N GLU A 107 -6.40 15.48 -3.45
CA GLU A 107 -6.01 16.45 -2.43
C GLU A 107 -4.66 16.06 -1.83
N ARG A 108 -3.86 17.05 -1.49
CA ARG A 108 -2.59 16.82 -0.83
C ARG A 108 -2.82 16.59 0.67
N ALA A 109 -2.30 15.49 1.20
CA ALA A 109 -2.17 15.32 2.65
C ALA A 109 -1.17 16.33 3.21
N ASP A 110 -1.32 16.68 4.50
CA ASP A 110 -0.56 17.78 5.09
C ASP A 110 0.95 17.46 5.16
N THR A 111 1.30 16.35 5.80
CA THR A 111 2.70 15.90 5.95
C THR A 111 2.78 14.39 6.08
N ALA A 112 3.97 13.82 5.83
CA ALA A 112 4.27 12.46 6.26
C ALA A 112 4.09 12.36 7.77
N ALA A 113 3.44 11.30 8.25
CA ALA A 113 3.26 11.11 9.68
C ALA A 113 4.62 11.00 10.37
N GLN A 114 4.90 11.90 11.32
CA GLN A 114 5.98 11.66 12.26
C GLN A 114 5.58 10.44 13.09
N ALA A 115 6.51 9.55 13.42
CA ALA A 115 6.31 8.25 14.07
C ALA A 115 4.90 8.03 14.64
N ALA A 116 4.10 7.22 13.96
CA ALA A 116 2.74 6.90 14.42
C ALA A 116 2.82 6.23 15.80
N SER A 117 1.90 6.57 16.72
CA SER A 117 1.74 5.80 17.95
C SER A 117 0.92 4.53 17.66
N GLY A 118 1.10 3.51 18.50
CA GLY A 118 0.32 2.28 18.41
C GLY A 118 -1.19 2.53 18.54
N GLU A 119 -1.59 3.51 19.35
CA GLU A 119 -2.99 3.91 19.49
C GLU A 119 -3.56 4.55 18.21
N ALA A 120 -2.81 5.49 17.61
CA ALA A 120 -3.24 6.18 16.39
C ALA A 120 -3.33 5.20 15.20
N LEU A 121 -2.33 4.33 15.02
CA LEU A 121 -2.30 3.35 13.96
C LEU A 121 -3.37 2.26 14.18
N GLY A 122 -3.56 1.77 15.41
CA GLY A 122 -4.63 0.86 15.74
C GLY A 122 -6.02 1.45 15.51
N THR A 123 -6.21 2.74 15.78
CA THR A 123 -7.44 3.47 15.46
C THR A 123 -7.68 3.55 13.95
N LEU A 124 -6.63 3.87 13.17
CA LEU A 124 -6.71 3.87 11.70
C LEU A 124 -7.12 2.49 11.17
N CYS A 125 -6.45 1.41 11.60
CA CYS A 125 -6.78 0.04 11.21
C CYS A 125 -8.25 -0.31 11.52
N ARG A 126 -8.73 -0.04 12.73
CA ARG A 126 -10.14 -0.30 13.10
C ARG A 126 -11.12 0.45 12.21
N ARG A 127 -10.81 1.69 11.84
CA ARG A 127 -11.67 2.49 10.94
C ARG A 127 -11.66 1.91 9.53
N ILE A 128 -10.51 1.41 9.04
CA ILE A 128 -10.40 0.74 7.75
C ILE A 128 -11.24 -0.55 7.77
N TYR A 129 -11.10 -1.39 8.80
CA TYR A 129 -11.85 -2.65 8.92
C TYR A 129 -13.36 -2.47 9.12
N ALA A 130 -13.80 -1.28 9.53
CA ALA A 130 -15.21 -0.93 9.61
C ALA A 130 -15.83 -0.50 8.27
N LEU A 131 -15.03 -0.33 7.22
CA LEU A 131 -15.54 -0.02 5.88
C LEU A 131 -16.35 -1.19 5.33
N PRO A 132 -17.33 -0.91 4.45
CA PRO A 132 -18.05 -1.95 3.74
C PRO A 132 -17.12 -2.89 2.98
N GLY A 133 -17.46 -4.18 2.94
CA GLY A 133 -16.74 -5.16 2.14
C GLY A 133 -16.83 -4.87 0.64
N VAL A 134 -15.80 -5.29 -0.10
CA VAL A 134 -15.69 -5.18 -1.55
C VAL A 134 -15.56 -6.57 -2.18
N SER A 135 -15.71 -6.67 -3.50
CA SER A 135 -15.55 -7.96 -4.21
C SER A 135 -14.09 -8.39 -4.37
N HIS A 136 -13.16 -7.44 -4.33
CA HIS A 136 -11.74 -7.72 -4.49
C HIS A 136 -11.16 -8.40 -3.23
N GLN A 137 -10.52 -9.56 -3.41
CA GLN A 137 -9.94 -10.35 -2.31
C GLN A 137 -8.43 -10.52 -2.51
N LEU A 138 -7.69 -10.39 -1.42
CA LEU A 138 -6.26 -10.69 -1.37
C LEU A 138 -6.05 -12.20 -1.46
N THR A 139 -5.21 -12.64 -2.38
CA THR A 139 -4.86 -14.04 -2.58
C THR A 139 -3.37 -14.23 -2.32
N LEU A 140 -2.95 -14.19 -1.05
CA LEU A 140 -1.55 -14.25 -0.62
C LEU A 140 -0.76 -15.40 -1.26
N ALA A 141 -1.36 -16.59 -1.38
CA ALA A 141 -0.70 -17.72 -2.04
C ALA A 141 -0.40 -17.45 -3.52
N SER A 142 -1.30 -16.76 -4.23
CA SER A 142 -1.10 -16.38 -5.63
C SER A 142 -0.02 -15.31 -5.77
N ASP A 143 0.00 -14.34 -4.85
CA ASP A 143 0.97 -13.25 -4.87
C ASP A 143 2.38 -13.75 -4.58
N ILE A 144 2.52 -14.64 -3.60
CA ILE A 144 3.79 -15.34 -3.29
C ILE A 144 4.28 -16.11 -4.52
N GLU A 145 3.41 -16.90 -5.15
CA GLU A 145 3.78 -17.65 -6.34
C GLU A 145 4.14 -16.73 -7.53
N HIS A 146 3.49 -15.58 -7.65
CA HIS A 146 3.83 -14.57 -8.63
C HIS A 146 5.25 -14.02 -8.42
N TYR A 147 5.63 -13.69 -7.17
CA TYR A 147 7.00 -13.27 -6.86
C TYR A 147 8.01 -14.37 -7.15
N LEU A 148 7.75 -15.60 -6.72
CA LEU A 148 8.65 -16.73 -6.96
C LEU A 148 8.89 -16.99 -8.45
N LYS A 149 7.87 -16.82 -9.31
CA LYS A 149 8.01 -16.96 -10.78
C LYS A 149 8.85 -15.85 -11.41
N ARG A 150 8.96 -14.69 -10.79
CA ARG A 150 9.80 -13.59 -11.25
C ARG A 150 11.26 -13.77 -10.90
N LEU A 151 11.57 -14.60 -9.90
CA LEU A 151 12.95 -14.90 -9.51
C LEU A 151 13.56 -15.99 -10.39
N PRO A 152 14.87 -15.91 -10.69
CA PRO A 152 15.59 -17.05 -11.29
C PRO A 152 15.48 -18.28 -10.40
N ALA A 153 15.47 -19.50 -10.98
CA ALA A 153 15.28 -20.74 -10.24
C ALA A 153 16.25 -20.91 -9.05
N HIS A 154 17.53 -20.53 -9.23
CA HIS A 154 18.53 -20.64 -8.15
C HIS A 154 18.25 -19.75 -6.93
N LEU A 155 17.39 -18.73 -7.07
CA LEU A 155 16.87 -17.90 -5.97
C LEU A 155 15.50 -18.40 -5.48
N ALA A 156 14.60 -18.80 -6.39
CA ALA A 156 13.27 -19.26 -6.05
C ALA A 156 13.25 -20.60 -5.28
N ASP A 157 14.09 -21.57 -5.69
CA ASP A 157 14.10 -22.91 -5.07
C ASP A 157 14.47 -22.91 -3.58
N PRO A 158 15.47 -22.13 -3.10
CA PRO A 158 15.74 -21.97 -1.67
C PRO A 158 14.54 -21.39 -0.89
N TRP A 159 13.79 -20.43 -1.48
CA TRP A 159 12.58 -19.89 -0.86
C TRP A 159 11.48 -20.94 -0.75
N ARG A 160 11.24 -21.75 -1.79
CA ARG A 160 10.27 -22.87 -1.73
C ARG A 160 10.62 -23.87 -0.66
N ALA A 161 11.91 -24.21 -0.52
CA ALA A 161 12.40 -25.11 0.52
C ALA A 161 12.19 -24.52 1.93
N ALA A 162 12.49 -23.23 2.13
CA ALA A 162 12.29 -22.55 3.40
C ALA A 162 10.79 -22.44 3.75
N MET A 163 9.93 -22.13 2.79
CA MET A 163 8.47 -22.08 2.98
C MET A 163 7.93 -23.44 3.46
N HIS A 164 8.38 -24.53 2.86
CA HIS A 164 8.01 -25.88 3.27
C HIS A 164 8.50 -26.18 4.70
N ALA A 165 9.77 -25.90 4.99
CA ALA A 165 10.37 -26.10 6.32
C ALA A 165 9.68 -25.27 7.42
N GLY A 166 9.25 -24.05 7.10
CA GLY A 166 8.54 -23.14 7.99
C GLY A 166 7.02 -23.35 8.04
N ASN A 167 6.47 -24.36 7.38
CA ASN A 167 5.03 -24.61 7.30
C ASN A 167 4.21 -23.42 6.81
N ALA A 168 4.73 -22.63 5.86
CA ALA A 168 4.04 -21.45 5.33
C ALA A 168 2.66 -21.76 4.74
N GLU A 169 2.46 -22.95 4.19
CA GLU A 169 1.17 -23.41 3.69
C GLU A 169 0.10 -23.47 4.79
N THR A 170 0.47 -23.92 5.99
CA THR A 170 -0.43 -23.97 7.16
C THR A 170 -0.80 -22.54 7.60
N ALA A 171 0.17 -21.63 7.66
CA ALA A 171 -0.07 -20.23 7.99
C ALA A 171 -0.98 -19.54 6.95
N LEU A 172 -0.75 -19.79 5.66
CA LEU A 172 -1.60 -19.28 4.58
C LEU A 172 -3.03 -19.82 4.69
N ALA A 173 -3.19 -21.11 4.98
CA ALA A 173 -4.51 -21.73 5.16
C ALA A 173 -5.25 -21.14 6.38
N ALA A 174 -4.56 -20.89 7.49
CA ALA A 174 -5.13 -20.27 8.68
C ALA A 174 -5.63 -18.84 8.38
N LEU A 175 -4.82 -18.02 7.72
CA LEU A 175 -5.21 -16.67 7.32
C LEU A 175 -6.36 -16.64 6.31
N ALA A 176 -6.40 -17.61 5.39
CA ALA A 176 -7.49 -17.74 4.40
C ALA A 176 -8.82 -18.20 5.03
N ALA A 177 -8.76 -18.88 6.17
CA ALA A 177 -9.94 -19.33 6.91
C ALA A 177 -10.47 -18.28 7.91
N ASP A 178 -9.72 -17.20 8.15
CA ASP A 178 -10.11 -16.11 9.03
C ASP A 178 -11.28 -15.29 8.44
N THR A 179 -11.94 -14.53 9.31
CA THR A 179 -12.94 -13.55 8.88
C THR A 179 -12.28 -12.44 8.08
N LEU A 180 -12.78 -12.20 6.87
CA LEU A 180 -12.22 -11.21 5.98
C LEU A 180 -12.78 -9.81 6.27
N TYR A 181 -11.89 -8.83 6.26
CA TYR A 181 -12.17 -7.40 6.38
C TYR A 181 -11.54 -6.67 5.20
N LEU A 182 -12.03 -5.48 4.89
CA LEU A 182 -11.28 -4.60 4.00
C LEU A 182 -10.03 -4.17 4.73
N CYS A 183 -8.88 -4.53 4.18
CA CYS A 183 -7.54 -4.27 4.70
C CYS A 183 -6.77 -3.37 3.73
N HIS A 184 -5.81 -2.62 4.23
CA HIS A 184 -4.90 -1.83 3.38
C HIS A 184 -3.78 -2.68 2.79
N ASN A 185 -3.28 -3.62 3.57
CA ASN A 185 -2.23 -4.61 3.24
C ASN A 185 -0.83 -4.01 2.95
N ASP A 186 -0.65 -2.68 3.13
CA ASP A 186 0.64 -2.01 2.95
C ASP A 186 0.76 -0.75 3.84
N LEU A 187 0.39 -0.84 5.14
CA LEU A 187 0.49 0.27 6.09
C LEU A 187 1.94 0.47 6.59
N THR A 188 2.86 0.63 5.65
CA THR A 188 4.26 0.97 5.91
C THR A 188 4.42 2.44 6.32
N PRO A 189 5.56 2.85 6.94
CA PRO A 189 5.78 4.25 7.32
C PRO A 189 5.62 5.25 6.17
N GLY A 190 5.98 4.84 4.94
CA GLY A 190 5.86 5.65 3.72
C GLY A 190 4.42 5.92 3.28
N ASN A 191 3.48 5.09 3.73
CA ASN A 191 2.06 5.16 3.37
C ASN A 191 1.19 5.80 4.45
N LEU A 192 1.79 6.31 5.52
CA LEU A 192 1.09 6.99 6.61
C LEU A 192 1.28 8.51 6.52
N MET A 193 0.18 9.24 6.47
CA MET A 193 0.16 10.69 6.36
C MET A 193 -0.70 11.30 7.47
N SER A 194 -0.42 12.55 7.82
CA SER A 194 -1.29 13.34 8.69
C SER A 194 -2.25 14.18 7.84
N HIS A 195 -3.49 14.30 8.29
CA HIS A 195 -4.47 15.23 7.76
C HIS A 195 -5.23 15.87 8.94
N GLY A 196 -4.90 17.12 9.26
CA GLY A 196 -5.22 17.71 10.56
C GLY A 196 -4.64 16.86 11.70
N ASP A 197 -5.47 16.56 12.69
CA ASP A 197 -5.06 15.75 13.85
C ASP A 197 -5.24 14.21 13.60
N GLN A 198 -5.59 13.80 12.39
CA GLN A 198 -5.87 12.41 12.08
C GLN A 198 -4.74 11.77 11.26
N LEU A 199 -4.50 10.49 11.55
CA LEU A 199 -3.68 9.63 10.72
C LEU A 199 -4.56 9.08 9.57
N ILE A 200 -4.05 9.18 8.34
CA ILE A 200 -4.67 8.64 7.14
C ILE A 200 -3.66 7.78 6.36
N ALA A 201 -4.18 6.95 5.46
CA ALA A 201 -3.38 6.10 4.59
C ALA A 201 -3.40 6.59 3.14
N ILE A 202 -2.27 6.39 2.46
CA ILE A 202 -2.13 6.59 1.01
C ILE A 202 -1.66 5.28 0.37
N ASP A 203 -1.73 5.20 -0.95
CA ASP A 203 -1.28 4.04 -1.75
C ASP A 203 -2.11 2.77 -1.51
N TRP A 204 -3.35 2.81 -1.96
CA TRP A 204 -4.36 1.76 -1.76
C TRP A 204 -4.29 0.62 -2.80
N GLU A 205 -3.19 0.48 -3.53
CA GLU A 205 -3.06 -0.48 -4.63
C GLU A 205 -3.12 -1.96 -4.20
N TYR A 206 -2.76 -2.25 -2.94
CA TYR A 206 -2.86 -3.60 -2.35
C TYR A 206 -4.11 -3.79 -1.49
N ALA A 207 -4.96 -2.77 -1.39
CA ALA A 207 -6.13 -2.87 -0.54
C ALA A 207 -7.16 -3.87 -1.09
N ALA A 208 -7.59 -4.78 -0.23
CA ALA A 208 -8.49 -5.88 -0.58
C ALA A 208 -9.14 -6.48 0.66
N MET A 209 -10.14 -7.33 0.47
CA MET A 209 -10.65 -8.18 1.55
C MET A 209 -9.59 -9.20 1.94
N GLY A 210 -9.20 -9.21 3.21
CA GLY A 210 -8.16 -10.08 3.74
C GLY A 210 -8.24 -10.27 5.24
N SER A 211 -7.31 -11.04 5.81
CA SER A 211 -7.18 -11.22 7.25
C SER A 211 -6.55 -9.98 7.90
N ARG A 212 -7.15 -9.48 8.97
CA ARG A 212 -6.59 -8.39 9.78
C ARG A 212 -5.23 -8.74 10.36
N TYR A 213 -4.95 -10.00 10.58
CA TYR A 213 -3.67 -10.44 11.16
C TYR A 213 -2.50 -10.22 10.22
N PHE A 214 -2.71 -10.41 8.91
CA PHE A 214 -1.72 -10.06 7.90
C PHE A 214 -1.50 -8.54 7.83
N ASP A 215 -2.58 -7.76 7.75
CA ASP A 215 -2.53 -6.30 7.64
C ASP A 215 -1.88 -5.66 8.89
N VAL A 216 -2.25 -6.12 10.10
CA VAL A 216 -1.64 -5.67 11.36
C VAL A 216 -0.15 -6.06 11.44
N ALA A 217 0.24 -7.22 10.92
CA ALA A 217 1.64 -7.61 10.88
C ALA A 217 2.48 -6.64 10.03
N ILE A 218 2.01 -6.27 8.83
CA ILE A 218 2.63 -5.23 8.00
C ILE A 218 2.68 -3.89 8.74
N ALA A 219 1.56 -3.46 9.32
CA ALA A 219 1.47 -2.18 10.02
C ALA A 219 2.38 -2.10 11.26
N CYS A 220 2.65 -3.22 11.93
CA CYS A 220 3.60 -3.28 13.05
C CYS A 220 5.02 -2.85 12.67
N GLU A 221 5.42 -3.01 11.40
CA GLU A 221 6.74 -2.56 10.93
C GLU A 221 6.90 -1.02 10.96
N ALA A 222 5.78 -0.29 10.94
CA ALA A 222 5.79 1.18 11.09
C ALA A 222 5.98 1.64 12.54
N LEU A 223 6.02 0.72 13.52
CA LEU A 223 6.02 1.03 14.95
C LEU A 223 7.29 0.50 15.64
N PRO A 224 7.82 1.25 16.63
CA PRO A 224 8.79 0.69 17.55
C PRO A 224 8.16 -0.44 18.39
N ASP A 225 8.96 -1.39 18.85
CA ASP A 225 8.50 -2.59 19.56
C ASP A 225 7.58 -2.27 20.75
N SER A 226 7.86 -1.19 21.49
CA SER A 226 7.05 -0.74 22.63
C SER A 226 5.61 -0.36 22.27
N GLU A 227 5.35 0.02 21.02
CA GLU A 227 4.05 0.48 20.53
C GLU A 227 3.24 -0.65 19.86
N ARG A 228 3.89 -1.72 19.39
CA ARG A 228 3.22 -2.84 18.68
C ARG A 228 2.15 -3.51 19.53
N GLY A 229 2.45 -3.77 20.81
CA GLY A 229 1.49 -4.36 21.74
C GLY A 229 0.28 -3.44 22.02
N ILE A 230 0.48 -2.11 22.00
CA ILE A 230 -0.62 -1.14 22.14
C ILE A 230 -1.53 -1.22 20.92
N MET A 231 -0.95 -1.21 19.72
CA MET A 231 -1.71 -1.34 18.48
C MET A 231 -2.52 -2.64 18.42
N MET A 232 -1.91 -3.79 18.70
CA MET A 232 -2.60 -5.08 18.69
C MET A 232 -3.78 -5.11 19.65
N ARG A 233 -3.60 -4.60 20.89
CA ARG A 233 -4.72 -4.47 21.85
C ARG A 233 -5.82 -3.53 21.36
N GLN A 234 -5.45 -2.45 20.71
CA GLN A 234 -6.39 -1.49 20.14
C GLN A 234 -7.24 -2.12 19.02
N VAL A 235 -6.64 -2.98 18.20
CA VAL A 235 -7.32 -3.64 17.07
C VAL A 235 -8.17 -4.81 17.52
N PHE A 236 -7.62 -5.70 18.34
CA PHE A 236 -8.23 -7.00 18.64
C PHE A 236 -8.89 -7.05 20.03
N GLY A 237 -8.43 -6.22 21.00
CA GLY A 237 -8.85 -6.35 22.39
C GLY A 237 -8.58 -7.73 22.95
N ASP A 238 -9.58 -8.31 23.62
CA ASP A 238 -9.51 -9.67 24.18
C ASP A 238 -9.69 -10.78 23.11
N ALA A 239 -9.99 -10.40 21.84
CA ALA A 239 -10.17 -11.34 20.74
C ALA A 239 -8.87 -11.58 19.94
N LEU A 240 -7.71 -11.18 20.46
CA LEU A 240 -6.43 -11.48 19.83
C LEU A 240 -6.19 -13.00 19.85
N ASP A 241 -5.97 -13.55 18.66
CA ASP A 241 -5.55 -14.94 18.47
C ASP A 241 -4.05 -14.96 18.16
N ASP A 242 -3.27 -15.50 19.07
CA ASP A 242 -1.81 -15.54 18.98
C ASP A 242 -1.32 -16.45 17.84
N GLU A 243 -2.06 -17.50 17.51
CA GLU A 243 -1.70 -18.39 16.40
C GLU A 243 -1.90 -17.68 15.05
N LEU A 244 -3.03 -16.99 14.87
CA LEU A 244 -3.29 -16.17 13.70
C LEU A 244 -2.32 -14.98 13.60
N MET A 245 -1.93 -14.37 14.73
CA MET A 245 -0.96 -13.29 14.73
C MET A 245 0.44 -13.79 14.33
N THR A 246 0.82 -14.98 14.78
CA THR A 246 2.07 -15.63 14.37
C THR A 246 2.05 -15.94 12.87
N ALA A 247 0.94 -16.51 12.36
CA ALA A 247 0.76 -16.74 10.93
C ALA A 247 0.83 -15.44 10.12
N GLY A 248 0.17 -14.37 10.61
CA GLY A 248 0.22 -13.05 9.99
C GLY A 248 1.64 -12.51 9.86
N LYS A 249 2.42 -12.53 10.94
CA LYS A 249 3.83 -12.09 10.95
C LYS A 249 4.70 -12.91 10.00
N GLN A 250 4.55 -14.23 10.03
CA GLN A 250 5.30 -15.13 9.17
C GLN A 250 5.06 -14.83 7.70
N ILE A 251 3.79 -14.71 7.29
CA ILE A 251 3.44 -14.47 5.88
C ILE A 251 3.76 -13.03 5.46
N ALA A 252 3.58 -12.04 6.34
CA ALA A 252 3.99 -10.67 6.07
C ALA A 252 5.51 -10.57 5.81
N GLY A 253 6.32 -11.20 6.66
CA GLY A 253 7.77 -11.28 6.45
C GLY A 253 8.15 -11.99 5.15
N LEU A 254 7.45 -13.07 4.78
CA LEU A 254 7.68 -13.79 3.51
C LEU A 254 7.37 -12.91 2.29
N VAL A 255 6.20 -12.27 2.28
CA VAL A 255 5.76 -11.41 1.17
C VAL A 255 6.73 -10.24 1.00
N THR A 256 7.10 -9.57 2.11
CA THR A 256 8.07 -8.47 2.10
C THR A 256 9.43 -8.91 1.56
N ALA A 257 9.95 -10.04 2.03
CA ALA A 257 11.24 -10.57 1.59
C ALA A 257 11.24 -10.92 0.09
N LEU A 258 10.21 -11.60 -0.40
CA LEU A 258 10.08 -11.95 -1.82
C LEU A 258 9.94 -10.71 -2.69
N TRP A 259 9.18 -9.71 -2.25
CA TRP A 259 9.05 -8.42 -2.93
C TRP A 259 10.43 -7.74 -3.04
N GLN A 260 11.18 -7.65 -1.93
CA GLN A 260 12.52 -7.07 -1.91
C GLN A 260 13.47 -7.81 -2.87
N CYS A 261 13.46 -9.14 -2.89
CA CYS A 261 14.23 -9.93 -3.83
C CYS A 261 13.87 -9.61 -5.30
N CYS A 262 12.58 -9.45 -5.62
CA CYS A 262 12.12 -9.12 -6.97
C CYS A 262 12.56 -7.73 -7.45
N PHE A 263 12.77 -6.79 -6.53
CA PHE A 263 13.23 -5.43 -6.83
C PHE A 263 14.74 -5.24 -6.60
N ALA A 264 15.49 -6.34 -6.37
CA ALA A 264 16.94 -6.35 -6.16
C ALA A 264 17.38 -5.37 -5.06
N ILE A 265 16.66 -5.35 -3.94
CA ILE A 265 17.02 -4.55 -2.77
C ILE A 265 18.15 -5.28 -2.05
N ASP A 266 19.31 -4.64 -1.89
CA ASP A 266 20.54 -5.22 -1.35
C ASP A 266 20.37 -5.80 0.09
N GLU A 267 19.41 -5.28 0.85
CA GLU A 267 19.11 -5.70 2.23
C GLU A 267 17.99 -6.75 2.32
N ALA A 268 17.57 -7.35 1.19
CA ALA A 268 16.53 -8.38 1.21
C ALA A 268 17.02 -9.59 2.06
N PRO A 269 16.20 -10.06 3.04
CA PRO A 269 16.61 -11.19 3.87
C PRO A 269 16.75 -12.46 3.03
N SER A 270 17.66 -13.33 3.47
CA SER A 270 17.79 -14.67 2.89
C SER A 270 16.66 -15.60 3.37
N PRO A 271 16.38 -16.70 2.65
CA PRO A 271 15.43 -17.71 3.10
C PRO A 271 15.73 -18.26 4.52
N ALA A 272 17.00 -18.36 4.90
CA ALA A 272 17.40 -18.84 6.22
C ALA A 272 17.11 -17.80 7.32
N GLU A 273 17.33 -16.53 7.06
CA GLU A 273 17.00 -15.44 7.98
C GLU A 273 15.49 -15.32 8.20
N TRP A 274 14.70 -15.40 7.13
CA TRP A 274 13.25 -15.43 7.26
C TRP A 274 12.77 -16.62 8.10
N LEU A 275 13.29 -17.83 7.83
CA LEU A 275 12.94 -19.04 8.58
C LEU A 275 13.33 -18.91 10.07
N GLY A 276 14.47 -18.31 10.38
CA GLY A 276 14.92 -18.04 11.75
C GLY A 276 14.04 -16.99 12.47
N SER A 277 13.51 -16.00 11.76
CA SER A 277 12.63 -14.99 12.33
C SER A 277 11.19 -15.45 12.53
N SER A 278 10.77 -16.52 11.86
CA SER A 278 9.40 -17.07 11.94
C SER A 278 9.16 -17.93 13.18
N GLY A 279 10.16 -18.11 14.04
CA GLY A 279 10.12 -18.93 15.25
C GLY A 279 9.88 -18.20 16.57
N TYR A 280 9.44 -16.91 16.54
CA TYR A 280 9.18 -16.12 17.74
C TYR A 280 7.77 -15.56 17.79
#